data_32042ae983c24eb7352c6e17ba794915
#
_entry.id   32042ae983c24eb7352c6e17ba794915
#
_cell.length_a   1.000
_cell.length_b   1.000
_cell.length_c   1.000
_cell.angle_alpha   90.00
_cell.angle_beta   90.00
_cell.angle_gamma   90.00
#
_symmetry.space_group_name_H-M   'P 1'
#
loop_
_entity.id
_entity.type
_entity.pdbx_description
1 polymer ?
#
loop_
_entity_poly.entity_id
_entity_poly.type
_entity_poly.pdbx_seq_one_letter_code
_entity_poly.pdbx_strand_id
1 'polypeptide(L)'
;MTNVLITGAAGNLGSLLSRHIGDHEKDLNLILMQHLRKIPDDIKGCPRFQVRSADLSNHETLYECLDGADMIVHFAGVLFKANPEKFLYETNIQYFKNLVRVAKAKKISKIILISFPHVEGPTSRKAPATGRFDGKPVSVHAKTRLEEEIHLFNEIVKPVSLRVGMVYGSGVLMIDAARWFAKRRILGVWPGPTEIHLISKTDFCRAVVAAIRNESATGVFHIGDEGNDTLQSFLDFACKIWGCKKPWRMPLWLIYFAAKIFELVSRIFGTISPLTKDFIDIGRVSYYGDTSRFREELLPVLKYSNINEGIKEMQV
;
A
#
# COMPACT_ATOMS: atom_id res chain seq x y z
N MET A 1 -10.63 3.92 -24.75
CA MET A 1 -9.84 3.14 -23.78
C MET A 1 -9.05 4.12 -22.93
N THR A 2 -9.03 3.96 -21.62
CA THR A 2 -8.33 4.86 -20.69
C THR A 2 -6.90 4.38 -20.47
N ASN A 3 -5.93 5.27 -20.61
CA ASN A 3 -4.52 5.00 -20.38
C ASN A 3 -4.16 5.38 -18.95
N VAL A 4 -3.89 4.38 -18.11
CA VAL A 4 -3.56 4.57 -16.69
C VAL A 4 -2.08 4.37 -16.48
N LEU A 5 -1.37 5.42 -16.03
CA LEU A 5 0.03 5.27 -15.62
C LEU A 5 0.09 4.73 -14.19
N ILE A 6 0.87 3.66 -13.99
CA ILE A 6 1.13 3.07 -12.67
C ILE A 6 2.59 3.28 -12.29
N THR A 7 2.83 4.12 -11.29
CA THR A 7 4.16 4.17 -10.66
C THR A 7 4.30 3.07 -9.62
N GLY A 8 5.50 2.57 -9.42
CA GLY A 8 5.70 1.43 -8.52
C GLY A 8 5.10 0.10 -9.05
N ALA A 9 4.87 0.00 -10.35
CA ALA A 9 4.29 -1.18 -11.01
C ALA A 9 5.09 -2.48 -10.80
N ALA A 10 6.41 -2.39 -10.62
CA ALA A 10 7.27 -3.53 -10.25
C ALA A 10 7.24 -3.86 -8.75
N GLY A 11 6.53 -3.06 -7.95
CA GLY A 11 6.33 -3.28 -6.52
C GLY A 11 5.26 -4.34 -6.24
N ASN A 12 5.11 -4.73 -4.97
CA ASN A 12 4.18 -5.79 -4.60
C ASN A 12 2.73 -5.48 -4.96
N LEU A 13 2.14 -4.40 -4.43
CA LEU A 13 0.74 -4.06 -4.70
C LEU A 13 0.52 -3.55 -6.13
N GLY A 14 1.51 -2.84 -6.72
CA GLY A 14 1.42 -2.39 -8.11
C GLY A 14 1.39 -3.56 -9.09
N SER A 15 2.19 -4.59 -8.87
CA SER A 15 2.16 -5.80 -9.71
C SER A 15 0.90 -6.64 -9.51
N LEU A 16 0.35 -6.70 -8.29
CA LEU A 16 -0.95 -7.34 -8.03
C LEU A 16 -2.08 -6.64 -8.81
N LEU A 17 -2.14 -5.31 -8.74
CA LEU A 17 -3.12 -4.55 -9.51
C LEU A 17 -2.95 -4.73 -11.01
N SER A 18 -1.72 -4.69 -11.51
CA SER A 18 -1.44 -4.85 -12.96
C SER A 18 -1.92 -6.21 -13.46
N ARG A 19 -1.68 -7.31 -12.71
CA ARG A 19 -2.22 -8.64 -13.05
C ARG A 19 -3.75 -8.63 -13.04
N HIS A 20 -4.35 -8.10 -11.99
CA HIS A 20 -5.81 -8.04 -11.88
C HIS A 20 -6.44 -7.30 -13.07
N ILE A 21 -5.88 -6.16 -13.47
CA ILE A 21 -6.35 -5.41 -14.64
C ILE A 21 -6.12 -6.21 -15.93
N GLY A 22 -4.98 -6.90 -16.06
CA GLY A 22 -4.70 -7.77 -17.21
C GLY A 22 -5.75 -8.86 -17.41
N ASP A 23 -6.15 -9.48 -16.31
CA ASP A 23 -7.06 -10.62 -16.30
C ASP A 23 -8.55 -10.21 -16.44
N HIS A 24 -8.94 -9.09 -15.85
CA HIS A 24 -10.35 -8.75 -15.65
C HIS A 24 -10.84 -7.48 -16.36
N GLU A 25 -9.94 -6.53 -16.70
CA GLU A 25 -10.32 -5.20 -17.18
C GLU A 25 -9.83 -4.97 -18.61
N LYS A 26 -10.66 -5.30 -19.60
CA LYS A 26 -10.27 -5.27 -21.03
C LYS A 26 -10.25 -3.88 -21.65
N ASP A 27 -10.87 -2.90 -21.04
CA ASP A 27 -11.04 -1.51 -21.49
C ASP A 27 -9.97 -0.54 -20.95
N LEU A 28 -9.06 -1.04 -20.08
CA LEU A 28 -7.96 -0.26 -19.53
C LEU A 28 -6.63 -0.62 -20.21
N ASN A 29 -5.90 0.39 -20.59
CA ASN A 29 -4.49 0.27 -21.00
C ASN A 29 -3.62 0.74 -19.85
N LEU A 30 -2.47 0.06 -19.63
CA LEU A 30 -1.54 0.46 -18.57
C LEU A 30 -0.22 0.96 -19.17
N ILE A 31 0.24 2.08 -18.64
CA ILE A 31 1.62 2.56 -18.79
C ILE A 31 2.31 2.19 -17.47
N LEU A 32 3.18 1.19 -17.50
CA LEU A 32 3.86 0.66 -16.33
C LEU A 32 5.23 1.34 -16.18
N MET A 33 5.33 2.24 -15.21
CA MET A 33 6.59 2.92 -14.94
C MET A 33 7.59 1.94 -14.28
N GLN A 34 8.71 1.73 -14.95
CA GLN A 34 9.83 0.94 -14.48
C GLN A 34 11.01 1.83 -14.10
N HIS A 35 11.58 1.62 -12.92
CA HIS A 35 12.85 2.21 -12.51
C HIS A 35 13.92 1.10 -12.36
N LEU A 36 14.48 0.90 -11.19
CA LEU A 36 15.53 -0.11 -10.95
C LEU A 36 15.01 -1.56 -11.03
N ARG A 37 13.79 -1.80 -10.55
CA ARG A 37 13.16 -3.13 -10.60
C ARG A 37 12.50 -3.37 -11.95
N LYS A 38 12.77 -4.53 -12.53
CA LYS A 38 12.10 -4.95 -13.77
C LYS A 38 10.64 -5.34 -13.48
N ILE A 39 9.75 -4.96 -14.38
CA ILE A 39 8.37 -5.45 -14.40
C ILE A 39 8.40 -6.97 -14.68
N PRO A 40 7.63 -7.80 -13.95
CA PRO A 40 7.55 -9.23 -14.18
C PRO A 40 7.09 -9.56 -15.62
N ASP A 41 7.63 -10.64 -16.20
CA ASP A 41 7.39 -10.98 -17.61
C ASP A 41 5.93 -11.39 -17.86
N ASP A 42 5.26 -12.00 -16.89
CA ASP A 42 3.83 -12.31 -16.94
C ASP A 42 2.94 -11.07 -17.09
N ILE A 43 3.38 -9.93 -16.57
CA ILE A 43 2.70 -8.65 -16.73
C ILE A 43 3.02 -8.00 -18.08
N LYS A 44 4.29 -8.03 -18.50
CA LYS A 44 4.72 -7.44 -19.78
C LYS A 44 4.05 -8.09 -20.98
N GLY A 45 3.70 -9.36 -20.89
CA GLY A 45 3.06 -10.12 -21.97
C GLY A 45 1.65 -9.65 -22.34
N CYS A 46 1.03 -8.77 -21.55
CA CYS A 46 -0.29 -8.24 -21.88
C CYS A 46 -0.19 -7.18 -23.02
N PRO A 47 -0.85 -7.37 -24.17
CA PRO A 47 -0.74 -6.45 -25.31
C PRO A 47 -1.20 -5.02 -25.04
N ARG A 48 -2.01 -4.81 -24.00
CA ARG A 48 -2.52 -3.49 -23.57
C ARG A 48 -1.60 -2.77 -22.61
N PHE A 49 -0.45 -3.36 -22.27
CA PHE A 49 0.48 -2.79 -21.30
C PHE A 49 1.75 -2.32 -21.98
N GLN A 50 2.14 -1.10 -21.69
CA GLN A 50 3.37 -0.50 -22.16
C GLN A 50 4.32 -0.27 -20.98
N VAL A 51 5.52 -0.81 -21.05
CA VAL A 51 6.56 -0.53 -20.05
C VAL A 51 7.37 0.67 -20.49
N ARG A 52 7.48 1.67 -19.63
CA ARG A 52 8.32 2.86 -19.85
C ARG A 52 9.29 3.03 -18.68
N SER A 53 10.54 3.28 -19.00
CA SER A 53 11.58 3.54 -17.99
C SER A 53 11.56 5.01 -17.59
N ALA A 54 11.52 5.29 -16.27
CA ALA A 54 11.64 6.63 -15.75
C ALA A 54 12.15 6.64 -14.31
N ASP A 55 12.75 7.76 -13.91
CA ASP A 55 13.17 8.06 -12.56
C ASP A 55 12.35 9.23 -12.01
N LEU A 56 11.72 9.06 -10.85
CA LEU A 56 10.95 10.12 -10.18
C LEU A 56 11.81 11.35 -9.79
N SER A 57 13.12 11.19 -9.72
CA SER A 57 14.06 12.30 -9.50
C SER A 57 14.36 13.11 -10.78
N ASN A 58 14.12 12.54 -11.96
CA ASN A 58 14.48 13.14 -13.25
C ASN A 58 13.24 13.59 -14.02
N HIS A 59 13.14 14.91 -14.22
CA HIS A 59 12.01 15.55 -14.88
C HIS A 59 11.83 15.10 -16.35
N GLU A 60 12.91 14.94 -17.10
CA GLU A 60 12.86 14.60 -18.53
C GLU A 60 12.29 13.21 -18.74
N THR A 61 12.82 12.21 -17.99
CA THR A 61 12.33 10.83 -18.08
C THR A 61 10.88 10.72 -17.63
N LEU A 62 10.46 11.49 -16.63
CA LEU A 62 9.06 11.58 -16.21
C LEU A 62 8.18 12.18 -17.30
N TYR A 63 8.63 13.26 -17.95
CA TYR A 63 7.85 13.95 -18.97
C TYR A 63 7.55 13.02 -20.15
N GLU A 64 8.52 12.22 -20.60
CA GLU A 64 8.35 11.20 -21.62
C GLU A 64 7.47 10.04 -21.14
N CYS A 65 7.69 9.60 -19.91
CA CYS A 65 6.93 8.47 -19.33
C CYS A 65 5.43 8.75 -19.22
N LEU A 66 5.05 10.00 -18.90
CA LEU A 66 3.66 10.43 -18.73
C LEU A 66 2.94 10.73 -20.03
N ASP A 67 3.61 10.63 -21.17
CA ASP A 67 2.99 10.97 -22.46
C ASP A 67 1.80 10.04 -22.77
N GLY A 68 0.67 10.66 -23.14
CA GLY A 68 -0.58 9.94 -23.45
C GLY A 68 -1.25 9.25 -22.23
N ALA A 69 -0.84 9.52 -21.00
CA ALA A 69 -1.54 9.07 -19.81
C ALA A 69 -2.73 9.98 -19.50
N ASP A 70 -3.90 9.39 -19.25
CA ASP A 70 -5.12 10.09 -18.84
C ASP A 70 -5.16 10.35 -17.33
N MET A 71 -4.60 9.41 -16.54
CA MET A 71 -4.53 9.48 -15.09
C MET A 71 -3.35 8.69 -14.54
N ILE A 72 -3.07 8.90 -13.25
CA ILE A 72 -1.96 8.24 -12.54
C ILE A 72 -2.49 7.49 -11.32
N VAL A 73 -2.03 6.23 -11.12
CA VAL A 73 -2.12 5.51 -9.85
C VAL A 73 -0.72 5.42 -9.25
N HIS A 74 -0.52 6.07 -8.11
CA HIS A 74 0.79 6.18 -7.48
C HIS A 74 0.96 5.19 -6.34
N PHE A 75 1.81 4.17 -6.57
CA PHE A 75 2.24 3.20 -5.55
C PHE A 75 3.67 3.42 -5.09
N ALA A 76 4.46 4.18 -5.85
CA ALA A 76 5.88 4.30 -5.57
C ALA A 76 6.13 4.81 -4.14
N GLY A 77 7.05 4.17 -3.48
CA GLY A 77 7.47 4.47 -2.12
C GLY A 77 8.49 3.45 -1.66
N VAL A 78 9.32 3.83 -0.70
CA VAL A 78 10.37 2.95 -0.16
C VAL A 78 9.91 2.41 1.19
N LEU A 79 9.81 1.09 1.29
CA LEU A 79 9.49 0.37 2.52
C LEU A 79 10.68 -0.51 2.94
N PHE A 80 10.72 -0.90 4.22
CA PHE A 80 11.67 -1.89 4.76
C PHE A 80 13.16 -1.53 4.56
N LYS A 81 13.49 -0.24 4.54
CA LYS A 81 14.88 0.25 4.53
C LYS A 81 15.20 0.90 5.87
N ALA A 82 16.36 0.58 6.43
CA ALA A 82 16.81 1.13 7.71
C ALA A 82 17.08 2.65 7.60
N ASN A 83 16.87 3.39 8.70
CA ASN A 83 17.01 4.85 8.82
C ASN A 83 16.13 5.64 7.82
N PRO A 84 14.81 5.48 7.88
CA PRO A 84 13.89 6.14 6.96
C PRO A 84 13.99 7.66 6.97
N GLU A 85 14.37 8.28 8.09
CA GLU A 85 14.57 9.73 8.23
C GLU A 85 15.59 10.29 7.23
N LYS A 86 16.55 9.48 6.78
CA LYS A 86 17.63 9.94 5.91
C LYS A 86 17.23 10.08 4.46
N PHE A 87 16.18 9.41 4.01
CA PHE A 87 15.85 9.37 2.60
C PHE A 87 14.34 9.50 2.28
N LEU A 88 13.43 9.20 3.22
CA LEU A 88 11.98 9.22 2.89
C LEU A 88 11.47 10.61 2.52
N TYR A 89 12.00 11.68 3.12
CA TYR A 89 11.61 13.04 2.74
C TYR A 89 11.96 13.33 1.27
N GLU A 90 13.09 12.85 0.80
CA GLU A 90 13.48 12.97 -0.59
C GLU A 90 12.65 12.04 -1.48
N THR A 91 12.69 10.73 -1.21
CA THR A 91 12.12 9.71 -2.09
C THR A 91 10.59 9.69 -2.12
N ASN A 92 9.93 10.09 -1.04
CA ASN A 92 8.49 10.21 -1.02
C ASN A 92 8.07 11.63 -1.45
N ILE A 93 8.48 12.66 -0.70
CA ILE A 93 7.94 14.00 -0.90
C ILE A 93 8.50 14.68 -2.15
N GLN A 94 9.83 14.76 -2.30
CA GLN A 94 10.40 15.50 -3.44
C GLN A 94 10.11 14.77 -4.78
N TYR A 95 10.26 13.48 -4.81
CA TYR A 95 9.97 12.67 -6.00
C TYR A 95 8.49 12.71 -6.37
N PHE A 96 7.60 12.71 -5.37
CA PHE A 96 6.16 12.89 -5.63
C PHE A 96 5.84 14.30 -6.14
N LYS A 97 6.46 15.33 -5.60
CA LYS A 97 6.31 16.71 -6.11
C LYS A 97 6.75 16.82 -7.57
N ASN A 98 7.83 16.13 -7.97
CA ASN A 98 8.25 16.08 -9.36
C ASN A 98 7.18 15.42 -10.24
N LEU A 99 6.63 14.28 -9.81
CA LEU A 99 5.55 13.60 -10.53
C LEU A 99 4.33 14.52 -10.72
N VAL A 100 3.87 15.18 -9.65
CA VAL A 100 2.73 16.12 -9.68
C VAL A 100 3.00 17.29 -10.62
N ARG A 101 4.21 17.87 -10.60
CA ARG A 101 4.61 18.97 -11.50
C ARG A 101 4.51 18.55 -12.96
N VAL A 102 5.04 17.37 -13.31
CA VAL A 102 4.97 16.86 -14.69
C VAL A 102 3.53 16.51 -15.06
N ALA A 103 2.76 15.92 -14.18
CA ALA A 103 1.35 15.63 -14.40
C ALA A 103 0.55 16.89 -14.73
N LYS A 104 0.79 17.99 -14.02
CA LYS A 104 0.17 19.31 -14.31
C LYS A 104 0.58 19.83 -15.69
N ALA A 105 1.87 19.76 -16.05
CA ALA A 105 2.37 20.17 -17.37
C ALA A 105 1.72 19.36 -18.50
N LYS A 106 1.45 18.06 -18.28
CA LYS A 106 0.72 17.17 -19.20
C LYS A 106 -0.80 17.28 -19.11
N LYS A 107 -1.34 18.18 -18.27
CA LYS A 107 -2.78 18.38 -18.03
C LYS A 107 -3.49 17.12 -17.50
N ILE A 108 -2.77 16.24 -16.81
CA ILE A 108 -3.37 15.09 -16.13
C ILE A 108 -4.11 15.61 -14.89
N SER A 109 -5.42 15.50 -14.91
CA SER A 109 -6.30 16.08 -13.88
C SER A 109 -6.56 15.15 -12.69
N LYS A 110 -6.32 13.84 -12.84
CA LYS A 110 -6.62 12.82 -11.82
C LYS A 110 -5.38 12.05 -11.41
N ILE A 111 -5.09 12.06 -10.11
CA ILE A 111 -4.05 11.22 -9.50
C ILE A 111 -4.68 10.47 -8.33
N ILE A 112 -4.52 9.16 -8.32
CA ILE A 112 -4.94 8.24 -7.24
C ILE A 112 -3.68 7.86 -6.46
N LEU A 113 -3.56 8.35 -5.24
CA LEU A 113 -2.47 8.02 -4.33
C LEU A 113 -2.85 6.82 -3.47
N ILE A 114 -2.06 5.77 -3.48
CA ILE A 114 -2.22 4.65 -2.54
C ILE A 114 -1.54 5.01 -1.22
N SER A 115 -2.36 5.30 -0.24
CA SER A 115 -1.99 5.72 1.11
C SER A 115 -2.42 4.68 2.14
N PHE A 116 -2.35 5.00 3.41
CA PHE A 116 -2.79 4.13 4.50
C PHE A 116 -3.31 4.93 5.71
N PRO A 117 -4.17 4.35 6.56
CA PRO A 117 -4.91 5.12 7.57
C PRO A 117 -4.05 5.72 8.70
N HIS A 118 -2.84 5.23 8.92
CA HIS A 118 -1.92 5.74 9.96
C HIS A 118 -1.50 7.20 9.77
N VAL A 119 -1.78 7.80 8.61
CA VAL A 119 -1.54 9.23 8.36
C VAL A 119 -2.37 10.13 9.27
N GLU A 120 -3.50 9.65 9.79
CA GLU A 120 -4.28 10.35 10.82
C GLU A 120 -3.78 10.09 12.25
N GLY A 121 -2.81 9.19 12.44
CA GLY A 121 -2.36 8.73 13.75
C GLY A 121 -3.21 7.59 14.32
N PRO A 122 -3.19 7.37 15.64
CA PRO A 122 -3.98 6.32 16.27
C PRO A 122 -5.47 6.56 16.13
N THR A 123 -6.21 5.56 15.65
CA THR A 123 -7.67 5.56 15.54
C THR A 123 -8.23 4.21 16.00
N SER A 124 -9.52 4.14 16.20
CA SER A 124 -10.20 2.92 16.65
C SER A 124 -11.59 2.83 16.02
N ARG A 125 -12.28 1.72 16.19
CA ARG A 125 -13.67 1.58 15.75
C ARG A 125 -14.64 2.56 16.39
N LYS A 126 -14.38 2.93 17.65
CA LYS A 126 -15.21 3.92 18.36
C LYS A 126 -14.95 5.34 17.88
N ALA A 127 -13.76 5.59 17.34
CA ALA A 127 -13.32 6.86 16.79
C ALA A 127 -12.51 6.60 15.50
N PRO A 128 -13.19 6.24 14.39
CA PRO A 128 -12.52 5.90 13.15
C PRO A 128 -11.88 7.13 12.50
N ALA A 129 -10.87 6.87 11.66
CA ALA A 129 -10.30 7.89 10.79
C ALA A 129 -11.34 8.37 9.78
N THR A 130 -11.46 9.69 9.58
CA THR A 130 -12.51 10.32 8.76
C THR A 130 -12.00 11.06 7.54
N GLY A 131 -10.73 10.96 7.21
CA GLY A 131 -10.11 11.61 6.05
C GLY A 131 -9.47 12.95 6.33
N ARG A 132 -9.11 13.23 7.60
CA ARG A 132 -8.50 14.50 8.01
C ARG A 132 -7.02 14.58 7.60
N PHE A 133 -6.52 15.81 7.43
CA PHE A 133 -5.12 16.12 7.13
C PHE A 133 -4.34 16.72 8.31
N ASP A 134 -5.01 16.96 9.42
CA ASP A 134 -4.42 17.49 10.68
C ASP A 134 -4.00 16.35 11.64
N GLY A 135 -3.86 15.15 11.14
CA GLY A 135 -3.49 13.97 11.89
C GLY A 135 -2.10 14.08 12.53
N LYS A 136 -1.85 13.25 13.55
CA LYS A 136 -0.55 13.17 14.23
C LYS A 136 0.09 11.80 14.00
N PRO A 137 0.63 11.55 12.81
CA PRO A 137 1.25 10.26 12.48
C PRO A 137 2.48 10.00 13.34
N VAL A 138 2.64 8.75 13.77
CA VAL A 138 3.71 8.34 14.68
C VAL A 138 5.02 8.04 13.93
N SER A 139 4.94 7.34 12.79
CA SER A 139 6.10 6.93 12.02
C SER A 139 6.54 7.97 10.99
N VAL A 140 7.81 7.94 10.59
CA VAL A 140 8.34 8.81 9.52
C VAL A 140 7.63 8.52 8.20
N HIS A 141 7.35 7.24 7.94
CA HIS A 141 6.62 6.82 6.75
C HIS A 141 5.22 7.43 6.68
N ALA A 142 4.49 7.43 7.79
CA ALA A 142 3.16 8.03 7.86
C ALA A 142 3.20 9.56 7.75
N LYS A 143 4.22 10.20 8.31
CA LYS A 143 4.43 11.66 8.18
C LYS A 143 4.67 12.07 6.72
N THR A 144 5.60 11.40 6.05
CA THR A 144 5.91 11.72 4.65
C THR A 144 4.73 11.42 3.73
N ARG A 145 3.95 10.36 3.99
CA ARG A 145 2.75 10.05 3.21
C ARG A 145 1.64 11.10 3.41
N LEU A 146 1.47 11.62 4.63
CA LEU A 146 0.53 12.71 4.87
C LEU A 146 0.93 13.99 4.11
N GLU A 147 2.23 14.31 4.04
CA GLU A 147 2.71 15.44 3.26
C GLU A 147 2.49 15.25 1.75
N GLU A 148 2.62 14.03 1.23
CA GLU A 148 2.26 13.72 -0.17
C GLU A 148 0.75 13.95 -0.42
N GLU A 149 -0.12 13.50 0.50
CA GLU A 149 -1.56 13.75 0.40
C GLU A 149 -1.85 15.25 0.39
N ILE A 150 -1.33 16.00 1.35
CA ILE A 150 -1.55 17.46 1.41
C ILE A 150 -1.10 18.13 0.11
N HIS A 151 0.08 17.76 -0.42
CA HIS A 151 0.55 18.30 -1.68
C HIS A 151 -0.37 17.92 -2.85
N LEU A 152 -0.81 16.66 -2.93
CA LEU A 152 -1.73 16.19 -3.95
C LEU A 152 -3.03 17.01 -3.97
N PHE A 153 -3.64 17.23 -2.80
CA PHE A 153 -4.91 17.93 -2.68
C PHE A 153 -4.79 19.45 -2.97
N ASN A 154 -3.62 20.02 -2.79
CA ASN A 154 -3.38 21.43 -3.13
C ASN A 154 -3.10 21.65 -4.63
N GLU A 155 -2.62 20.62 -5.35
CA GLU A 155 -2.06 20.80 -6.69
C GLU A 155 -2.88 20.18 -7.83
N ILE A 156 -3.67 19.14 -7.55
CA ILE A 156 -4.40 18.35 -8.56
C ILE A 156 -5.90 18.63 -8.49
N VAL A 157 -6.54 18.70 -9.64
CA VAL A 157 -7.97 19.03 -9.76
C VAL A 157 -8.87 17.92 -9.22
N LYS A 158 -8.55 16.66 -9.53
CA LYS A 158 -9.27 15.48 -9.05
C LYS A 158 -8.35 14.59 -8.20
N PRO A 159 -7.96 15.06 -7.00
CA PRO A 159 -7.10 14.29 -6.11
C PRO A 159 -7.89 13.16 -5.46
N VAL A 160 -7.33 11.96 -5.47
CA VAL A 160 -7.89 10.80 -4.76
C VAL A 160 -6.82 10.21 -3.86
N SER A 161 -7.10 10.08 -2.58
CA SER A 161 -6.28 9.29 -1.66
C SER A 161 -7.04 8.05 -1.24
N LEU A 162 -6.51 6.88 -1.53
CA LEU A 162 -7.01 5.61 -1.01
C LEU A 162 -6.18 5.22 0.22
N ARG A 163 -6.71 5.45 1.41
CA ARG A 163 -6.11 5.03 2.68
C ARG A 163 -6.46 3.57 2.92
N VAL A 164 -5.60 2.73 2.40
CA VAL A 164 -5.83 1.28 2.33
C VAL A 164 -5.44 0.62 3.64
N GLY A 165 -6.35 -0.15 4.23
CA GLY A 165 -6.08 -1.03 5.35
C GLY A 165 -5.03 -2.09 5.02
N MET A 166 -4.73 -2.97 5.95
CA MET A 166 -3.77 -4.04 5.72
C MET A 166 -4.31 -5.03 4.68
N VAL A 167 -3.70 -5.05 3.51
CA VAL A 167 -4.07 -5.99 2.43
C VAL A 167 -3.62 -7.39 2.81
N TYR A 168 -4.54 -8.36 2.76
CA TYR A 168 -4.23 -9.76 3.02
C TYR A 168 -4.44 -10.64 1.77
N GLY A 169 -3.70 -11.73 1.74
CA GLY A 169 -3.77 -12.74 0.69
C GLY A 169 -2.38 -13.23 0.27
N SER A 170 -2.34 -14.38 -0.39
CA SER A 170 -1.12 -14.95 -0.96
C SER A 170 -0.57 -14.04 -2.06
N GLY A 171 0.74 -13.82 -2.08
CA GLY A 171 1.42 -12.86 -2.97
C GLY A 171 1.52 -11.46 -2.37
N VAL A 172 0.89 -11.17 -1.23
CA VAL A 172 1.12 -9.93 -0.47
C VAL A 172 2.38 -10.10 0.38
N LEU A 173 3.38 -9.25 0.15
CA LEU A 173 4.73 -9.39 0.71
C LEU A 173 4.76 -9.60 2.23
N MET A 174 3.96 -8.82 2.97
CA MET A 174 3.91 -8.91 4.44
C MET A 174 3.28 -10.23 4.90
N ILE A 175 2.30 -10.72 4.17
CA ILE A 175 1.61 -11.99 4.46
C ILE A 175 2.53 -13.16 4.17
N ASP A 176 3.22 -13.13 3.03
CA ASP A 176 4.17 -14.18 2.65
C ASP A 176 5.38 -14.20 3.61
N ALA A 177 5.85 -13.03 4.06
CA ALA A 177 6.89 -12.92 5.08
C ALA A 177 6.41 -13.50 6.42
N ALA A 178 5.21 -13.14 6.89
CA ALA A 178 4.65 -13.68 8.12
C ALA A 178 4.52 -15.22 8.05
N ARG A 179 4.05 -15.74 6.91
CA ARG A 179 3.97 -17.18 6.65
C ARG A 179 5.34 -17.86 6.67
N TRP A 180 6.35 -17.23 6.09
CA TRP A 180 7.73 -17.73 6.10
C TRP A 180 8.28 -17.85 7.52
N PHE A 181 8.05 -16.82 8.36
CA PHE A 181 8.43 -16.83 9.78
C PHE A 181 7.61 -17.87 10.58
N ALA A 182 6.31 -17.99 10.30
CA ALA A 182 5.44 -18.97 10.97
C ALA A 182 5.89 -20.41 10.71
N LYS A 183 6.18 -20.76 9.45
CA LYS A 183 6.68 -22.08 9.06
C LYS A 183 7.99 -22.46 9.77
N ARG A 184 8.81 -21.46 10.11
CA ARG A 184 10.09 -21.61 10.84
C ARG A 184 9.92 -21.53 12.35
N ARG A 185 8.69 -21.33 12.86
CA ARG A 185 8.37 -21.19 14.28
C ARG A 185 9.07 -20.01 14.97
N ILE A 186 9.39 -18.97 14.23
CA ILE A 186 10.04 -17.75 14.72
C ILE A 186 9.16 -16.50 14.58
N LEU A 187 7.90 -16.67 14.16
CA LEU A 187 6.96 -15.57 14.10
C LEU A 187 6.59 -15.14 15.53
N GLY A 188 6.82 -13.86 15.83
CA GLY A 188 6.48 -13.23 17.10
C GLY A 188 5.59 -12.01 16.92
N VAL A 189 4.76 -11.73 17.91
CA VAL A 189 3.93 -10.53 18.00
C VAL A 189 3.79 -10.12 19.47
N TRP A 190 3.63 -8.83 19.74
CA TRP A 190 3.42 -8.34 21.11
C TRP A 190 2.05 -8.78 21.68
N PRO A 191 1.92 -8.93 23.03
CA PRO A 191 0.71 -9.46 23.65
C PRO A 191 -0.52 -8.54 23.55
N GLY A 192 -0.30 -7.22 23.64
CA GLY A 192 -1.39 -6.23 23.66
C GLY A 192 -2.11 -6.17 22.30
N PRO A 193 -3.45 -6.14 22.28
CA PRO A 193 -4.20 -6.07 21.04
C PRO A 193 -3.95 -4.75 20.31
N THR A 194 -3.73 -4.83 19.00
CA THR A 194 -3.65 -3.69 18.10
C THR A 194 -4.76 -3.82 17.07
N GLU A 195 -5.74 -2.93 17.08
CA GLU A 195 -6.81 -2.94 16.09
C GLU A 195 -6.22 -2.70 14.70
N ILE A 196 -6.67 -3.48 13.72
CA ILE A 196 -6.29 -3.34 12.33
C ILE A 196 -7.53 -3.36 11.44
N HIS A 197 -7.49 -2.62 10.35
CA HIS A 197 -8.50 -2.69 9.31
C HIS A 197 -7.95 -3.51 8.16
N LEU A 198 -8.59 -4.61 7.83
CA LEU A 198 -8.17 -5.53 6.78
C LEU A 198 -8.85 -5.21 5.46
N ILE A 199 -8.29 -5.71 4.37
CA ILE A 199 -8.92 -5.78 3.05
C ILE A 199 -8.33 -6.94 2.26
N SER A 200 -9.15 -7.73 1.57
CA SER A 200 -8.64 -8.79 0.69
C SER A 200 -7.87 -8.20 -0.50
N LYS A 201 -6.86 -8.90 -1.01
CA LYS A 201 -6.12 -8.47 -2.22
C LYS A 201 -7.05 -8.30 -3.42
N THR A 202 -8.08 -9.13 -3.53
CA THR A 202 -9.08 -9.01 -4.60
C THR A 202 -9.90 -7.73 -4.46
N ASP A 203 -10.45 -7.44 -3.27
CA ASP A 203 -11.24 -6.23 -3.07
C ASP A 203 -10.39 -4.96 -3.07
N PHE A 204 -9.12 -5.04 -2.66
CA PHE A 204 -8.17 -3.97 -2.86
C PHE A 204 -8.02 -3.62 -4.35
N CYS A 205 -7.80 -4.60 -5.22
CA CYS A 205 -7.68 -4.35 -6.66
C CYS A 205 -9.00 -3.78 -7.24
N ARG A 206 -10.15 -4.34 -6.86
CA ARG A 206 -11.47 -3.85 -7.26
C ARG A 206 -11.72 -2.41 -6.81
N ALA A 207 -11.30 -2.05 -5.59
CA ALA A 207 -11.41 -0.69 -5.07
C ALA A 207 -10.59 0.31 -5.91
N VAL A 208 -9.36 -0.05 -6.27
CA VAL A 208 -8.52 0.81 -7.12
C VAL A 208 -9.12 0.94 -8.52
N VAL A 209 -9.62 -0.15 -9.12
CA VAL A 209 -10.30 -0.12 -10.42
C VAL A 209 -11.56 0.74 -10.36
N ALA A 210 -12.35 0.62 -9.29
CA ALA A 210 -13.53 1.48 -9.09
C ALA A 210 -13.15 2.96 -9.01
N ALA A 211 -12.07 3.29 -8.31
CA ALA A 211 -11.56 4.66 -8.27
C ALA A 211 -11.03 5.14 -9.63
N ILE A 212 -10.43 4.27 -10.45
CA ILE A 212 -10.04 4.59 -11.83
C ILE A 212 -11.27 4.93 -12.67
N ARG A 213 -12.32 4.12 -12.61
CA ARG A 213 -13.52 4.25 -13.44
C ARG A 213 -14.47 5.37 -13.01
N ASN A 214 -14.53 5.67 -11.73
CA ASN A 214 -15.38 6.76 -11.24
C ASN A 214 -14.71 8.12 -11.51
N GLU A 215 -15.02 8.75 -12.65
CA GLU A 215 -14.44 10.03 -13.06
C GLU A 215 -14.75 11.19 -12.09
N SER A 216 -15.82 11.09 -11.31
CA SER A 216 -16.21 12.09 -10.32
C SER A 216 -15.54 11.85 -8.96
N ALA A 217 -14.96 10.69 -8.72
CA ALA A 217 -14.31 10.39 -7.44
C ALA A 217 -13.18 11.38 -7.14
N THR A 218 -13.28 12.03 -5.99
CA THR A 218 -12.25 12.92 -5.44
C THR A 218 -12.32 12.87 -3.92
N GLY A 219 -11.20 13.18 -3.26
CA GLY A 219 -11.14 13.18 -1.80
C GLY A 219 -10.48 11.93 -1.24
N VAL A 220 -10.66 11.72 0.07
CA VAL A 220 -10.09 10.60 0.81
C VAL A 220 -11.11 9.48 0.95
N PHE A 221 -10.67 8.25 0.68
CA PHE A 221 -11.45 7.03 0.89
C PHE A 221 -10.67 6.07 1.79
N HIS A 222 -11.29 5.64 2.88
CA HIS A 222 -10.75 4.55 3.71
C HIS A 222 -11.19 3.22 3.14
N ILE A 223 -10.22 2.39 2.76
CA ILE A 223 -10.45 1.10 2.13
C ILE A 223 -10.23 -0.01 3.15
N GLY A 224 -11.30 -0.67 3.52
CA GLY A 224 -11.30 -1.76 4.50
C GLY A 224 -12.53 -2.64 4.37
N ASP A 225 -12.44 -3.83 4.98
CA ASP A 225 -13.56 -4.77 5.10
C ASP A 225 -14.43 -4.49 6.35
N GLU A 226 -15.40 -5.34 6.63
CA GLU A 226 -16.30 -5.22 7.79
C GLU A 226 -15.79 -5.99 9.02
N GLY A 227 -14.58 -6.55 8.92
CA GLY A 227 -13.97 -7.36 9.96
C GLY A 227 -13.60 -6.57 11.21
N ASN A 228 -13.46 -7.33 12.29
CA ASN A 228 -13.21 -6.82 13.62
C ASN A 228 -11.92 -7.40 14.20
N ASP A 229 -10.83 -7.31 13.44
CA ASP A 229 -9.61 -7.99 13.78
C ASP A 229 -8.61 -7.11 14.53
N THR A 230 -7.79 -7.78 15.34
CA THR A 230 -6.53 -7.25 15.84
C THR A 230 -5.39 -7.94 15.09
N LEU A 231 -4.22 -7.34 15.09
CA LEU A 231 -3.03 -7.97 14.50
C LEU A 231 -2.79 -9.36 15.11
N GLN A 232 -3.06 -9.51 16.39
CA GLN A 232 -2.89 -10.76 17.13
C GLN A 232 -3.89 -11.82 16.68
N SER A 233 -5.19 -11.48 16.58
CA SER A 233 -6.24 -12.40 16.11
C SER A 233 -6.01 -12.80 14.66
N PHE A 234 -5.66 -11.84 13.81
CA PHE A 234 -5.34 -12.07 12.42
C PHE A 234 -4.19 -13.07 12.26
N LEU A 235 -3.06 -12.84 12.95
CA LEU A 235 -1.89 -13.73 12.85
C LEU A 235 -2.18 -15.13 13.43
N ASP A 236 -2.97 -15.23 14.51
CA ASP A 236 -3.42 -16.52 15.05
C ASP A 236 -4.26 -17.29 14.02
N PHE A 237 -5.20 -16.60 13.39
CA PHE A 237 -6.06 -17.17 12.35
C PHE A 237 -5.26 -17.57 11.10
N ALA A 238 -4.38 -16.71 10.64
CA ALA A 238 -3.50 -16.97 9.50
C ALA A 238 -2.61 -18.20 9.74
N CYS A 239 -2.00 -18.31 10.93
CA CYS A 239 -1.22 -19.49 11.30
C CYS A 239 -2.04 -20.79 11.29
N LYS A 240 -3.31 -20.74 11.75
CA LYS A 240 -4.22 -21.89 11.69
C LYS A 240 -4.46 -22.32 10.22
N ILE A 241 -4.71 -21.38 9.31
CA ILE A 241 -4.90 -21.65 7.88
C ILE A 241 -3.65 -22.29 7.28
N TRP A 242 -2.46 -21.81 7.65
CA TRP A 242 -1.17 -22.29 7.13
C TRP A 242 -0.70 -23.60 7.78
N GLY A 243 -1.47 -24.19 8.72
CA GLY A 243 -1.06 -25.38 9.48
C GLY A 243 0.14 -25.14 10.40
N CYS A 244 0.34 -23.89 10.84
CA CYS A 244 1.44 -23.48 11.69
C CYS A 244 1.02 -23.31 13.15
N LYS A 245 1.99 -23.34 14.07
CA LYS A 245 1.74 -22.94 15.47
C LYS A 245 1.45 -21.44 15.55
N LYS A 246 0.65 -21.05 16.56
CA LYS A 246 0.39 -19.64 16.84
C LYS A 246 1.70 -18.85 17.05
N PRO A 247 1.72 -17.56 16.70
CA PRO A 247 2.88 -16.69 16.94
C PRO A 247 3.24 -16.61 18.43
N TRP A 248 4.52 -16.48 18.70
CA TRP A 248 5.00 -16.20 20.06
C TRP A 248 4.51 -14.85 20.54
N ARG A 249 3.98 -14.79 21.77
CA ARG A 249 3.67 -13.52 22.43
C ARG A 249 4.94 -12.98 23.08
N MET A 250 5.63 -12.09 22.39
CA MET A 250 6.96 -11.60 22.76
C MET A 250 6.87 -10.21 23.40
N PRO A 251 7.63 -9.94 24.47
CA PRO A 251 7.78 -8.59 24.99
C PRO A 251 8.28 -7.66 23.90
N LEU A 252 7.73 -6.46 23.87
CA LEU A 252 7.99 -5.50 22.80
C LEU A 252 9.49 -5.13 22.66
N TRP A 253 10.21 -5.03 23.78
CA TRP A 253 11.64 -4.76 23.76
C TRP A 253 12.45 -5.81 22.99
N LEU A 254 12.03 -7.09 23.04
CA LEU A 254 12.67 -8.18 22.32
C LEU A 254 12.44 -8.05 20.81
N ILE A 255 11.25 -7.61 20.39
CA ILE A 255 10.93 -7.37 18.98
C ILE A 255 11.77 -6.20 18.44
N TYR A 256 11.93 -5.12 19.22
CA TYR A 256 12.83 -4.02 18.84
C TYR A 256 14.30 -4.42 18.80
N PHE A 257 14.72 -5.29 19.72
CA PHE A 257 16.08 -5.83 19.71
C PHE A 257 16.34 -6.66 18.45
N ALA A 258 15.39 -7.54 18.09
CA ALA A 258 15.46 -8.28 16.83
C ALA A 258 15.51 -7.36 15.61
N ALA A 259 14.68 -6.32 15.58
CA ALA A 259 14.70 -5.32 14.50
C ALA A 259 16.06 -4.63 14.37
N LYS A 260 16.68 -4.23 15.48
CA LYS A 260 18.03 -3.64 15.46
C LYS A 260 19.09 -4.59 14.86
N ILE A 261 19.00 -5.89 15.17
CA ILE A 261 19.89 -6.89 14.57
C ILE A 261 19.66 -6.99 13.07
N PHE A 262 18.39 -7.11 12.63
CA PHE A 262 18.08 -7.19 11.20
C PHE A 262 18.50 -5.91 10.44
N GLU A 263 18.28 -4.73 11.02
CA GLU A 263 18.75 -3.48 10.43
C GLU A 263 20.27 -3.39 10.34
N LEU A 264 21.01 -3.88 11.36
CA LEU A 264 22.47 -3.94 11.33
C LEU A 264 22.97 -4.87 10.24
N VAL A 265 22.41 -6.09 10.17
CA VAL A 265 22.76 -7.07 9.14
C VAL A 265 22.45 -6.51 7.74
N SER A 266 21.28 -5.92 7.56
CA SER A 266 20.89 -5.34 6.27
C SER A 266 21.82 -4.21 5.82
N ARG A 267 22.36 -3.42 6.78
CA ARG A 267 23.37 -2.38 6.49
C ARG A 267 24.70 -2.97 6.03
N ILE A 268 25.17 -4.02 6.72
CA ILE A 268 26.45 -4.66 6.40
C ILE A 268 26.41 -5.30 5.01
N PHE A 269 25.29 -5.96 4.68
CA PHE A 269 25.14 -6.71 3.44
C PHE A 269 24.44 -5.95 2.32
N GLY A 270 24.03 -4.69 2.53
CA GLY A 270 23.33 -3.89 1.52
C GLY A 270 21.95 -4.44 1.13
N THR A 271 21.31 -5.23 2.02
CA THR A 271 20.04 -5.90 1.75
C THR A 271 18.84 -5.16 2.36
N ILE A 272 17.63 -5.58 2.01
CA ILE A 272 16.40 -5.09 2.64
C ILE A 272 16.25 -5.74 4.02
N SER A 273 15.89 -4.96 5.04
CA SER A 273 15.61 -5.51 6.37
C SER A 273 14.21 -6.10 6.41
N PRO A 274 14.03 -7.38 6.80
CA PRO A 274 12.69 -7.98 6.91
C PRO A 274 11.87 -7.40 8.07
N LEU A 275 12.52 -6.72 9.02
CA LEU A 275 11.91 -6.07 10.17
C LEU A 275 12.71 -4.81 10.50
N THR A 276 12.03 -3.66 10.56
CA THR A 276 12.62 -2.36 10.94
C THR A 276 11.89 -1.77 12.13
N LYS A 277 12.56 -0.86 12.84
CA LYS A 277 11.95 -0.11 13.93
C LYS A 277 10.70 0.63 13.45
N ASP A 278 10.79 1.35 12.32
CA ASP A 278 9.67 2.12 11.75
C ASP A 278 8.47 1.22 11.43
N PHE A 279 8.72 0.01 10.92
CA PHE A 279 7.68 -0.97 10.66
C PHE A 279 6.97 -1.47 11.94
N ILE A 280 7.72 -1.65 13.04
CA ILE A 280 7.13 -1.97 14.34
C ILE A 280 6.31 -0.80 14.86
N ASP A 281 6.82 0.42 14.73
CA ASP A 281 6.13 1.64 15.15
C ASP A 281 4.80 1.82 14.39
N ILE A 282 4.76 1.54 13.09
CA ILE A 282 3.53 1.47 12.30
C ILE A 282 2.60 0.36 12.84
N GLY A 283 3.11 -0.86 12.95
CA GLY A 283 2.31 -2.04 13.31
C GLY A 283 1.72 -2.00 14.72
N ARG A 284 2.25 -1.16 15.61
CA ARG A 284 1.75 -0.95 16.98
C ARG A 284 0.60 0.05 17.10
N VAL A 285 0.41 0.85 16.09
CA VAL A 285 -0.64 1.87 16.09
C VAL A 285 -1.95 1.21 15.65
N SER A 286 -2.93 1.22 16.54
CA SER A 286 -4.29 0.82 16.17
C SER A 286 -4.86 1.78 15.15
N TYR A 287 -5.49 1.24 14.12
CA TYR A 287 -6.17 2.05 13.13
C TYR A 287 -7.47 1.40 12.65
N TYR A 288 -8.45 2.24 12.41
CA TYR A 288 -9.70 1.88 11.79
C TYR A 288 -10.20 3.10 11.01
N GLY A 289 -10.61 2.91 9.76
CA GLY A 289 -11.10 3.99 8.90
C GLY A 289 -12.61 3.90 8.70
N ASP A 290 -13.28 5.05 8.59
CA ASP A 290 -14.68 5.10 8.16
C ASP A 290 -14.76 4.77 6.66
N THR A 291 -15.34 3.61 6.36
CA THR A 291 -15.47 3.10 4.99
C THR A 291 -16.78 3.50 4.30
N SER A 292 -17.61 4.34 4.91
CA SER A 292 -18.94 4.72 4.38
C SER A 292 -18.85 5.27 2.96
N ARG A 293 -17.99 6.27 2.74
CA ARG A 293 -17.79 6.84 1.41
C ARG A 293 -17.26 5.82 0.39
N PHE A 294 -16.36 4.96 0.80
CA PHE A 294 -15.84 3.90 -0.06
C PHE A 294 -16.95 2.97 -0.52
N ARG A 295 -17.86 2.59 0.40
CA ARG A 295 -18.98 1.71 0.12
C ARG A 295 -20.05 2.39 -0.73
N GLU A 296 -20.30 3.67 -0.51
CA GLU A 296 -21.31 4.43 -1.24
C GLU A 296 -20.85 4.83 -2.65
N GLU A 297 -19.60 5.30 -2.79
CA GLU A 297 -19.13 5.96 -4.01
C GLU A 297 -18.29 5.04 -4.93
N LEU A 298 -17.59 4.04 -4.39
CA LEU A 298 -16.65 3.22 -5.16
C LEU A 298 -17.04 1.75 -5.25
N LEU A 299 -17.20 1.06 -4.12
CA LEU A 299 -17.42 -0.38 -4.11
C LEU A 299 -18.48 -0.79 -3.09
N PRO A 300 -19.77 -0.75 -3.45
CA PRO A 300 -20.89 -1.07 -2.55
C PRO A 300 -20.84 -2.49 -2.00
N VAL A 301 -20.38 -3.46 -2.79
CA VAL A 301 -20.33 -4.87 -2.41
C VAL A 301 -18.93 -5.41 -2.48
N LEU A 302 -18.37 -5.80 -1.33
CA LEU A 302 -17.10 -6.54 -1.25
C LEU A 302 -17.31 -7.98 -1.70
N LYS A 303 -16.27 -8.58 -2.26
CA LYS A 303 -16.24 -10.01 -2.54
C LYS A 303 -16.09 -10.81 -1.24
N TYR A 304 -15.35 -10.25 -0.30
CA TYR A 304 -15.10 -10.82 1.02
C TYR A 304 -15.28 -9.74 2.09
N SER A 305 -16.38 -9.81 2.84
CA SER A 305 -16.69 -8.82 3.87
C SER A 305 -15.83 -8.94 5.13
N ASN A 306 -15.13 -10.05 5.30
CA ASN A 306 -14.18 -10.28 6.39
C ASN A 306 -13.19 -11.40 6.05
N ILE A 307 -12.18 -11.58 6.88
CA ILE A 307 -11.13 -12.59 6.65
C ILE A 307 -11.65 -14.03 6.65
N ASN A 308 -12.75 -14.35 7.35
CA ASN A 308 -13.29 -15.72 7.35
C ASN A 308 -13.85 -16.08 5.97
N GLU A 309 -14.49 -15.13 5.30
CA GLU A 309 -14.93 -15.31 3.90
C GLU A 309 -13.75 -15.34 2.94
N GLY A 310 -12.71 -14.53 3.23
CA GLY A 310 -11.49 -14.42 2.44
C GLY A 310 -10.44 -15.53 2.67
N ILE A 311 -10.79 -16.64 3.35
CA ILE A 311 -9.82 -17.73 3.64
C ILE A 311 -9.10 -18.20 2.37
N LYS A 312 -9.80 -18.31 1.25
CA LYS A 312 -9.23 -18.76 -0.03
C LYS A 312 -8.10 -17.85 -0.52
N GLU A 313 -8.14 -16.57 -0.20
CA GLU A 313 -7.06 -15.62 -0.52
C GLU A 313 -5.75 -15.95 0.21
N MET A 314 -5.84 -16.58 1.40
CA MET A 314 -4.70 -16.93 2.25
C MET A 314 -4.09 -18.30 1.93
N GLN A 315 -4.81 -19.13 1.17
CA GLN A 315 -4.34 -20.44 0.71
C GLN A 315 -3.45 -20.27 -0.54
N VAL A 316 -2.46 -21.14 -0.69
CA VAL A 316 -1.54 -21.21 -1.84
C VAL A 316 -1.75 -22.51 -2.56
#